data_e268617a31aee1331d961ec94d2e4e8c
#
_entry.id   e268617a31aee1331d961ec94d2e4e8c
#
_cell.length_a   1.000
_cell.length_b   1.000
_cell.length_c   1.000
_cell.angle_alpha   90.00
_cell.angle_beta   90.00
_cell.angle_gamma   90.00
#
_symmetry.space_group_name_H-M   'P 1'
#
loop_
_entity.id
_entity.type
_entity.pdbx_description
1 polymer ?
#
loop_
_entity_poly.entity_id
_entity_poly.type
_entity_poly.pdbx_seq_one_letter_code
_entity_poly.pdbx_strand_id
1 'polypeptide(L)'
;MSKIIDPRSFGAVADGRTLDTAALQRALDAAAPGDTVRLAGGTFRTGTLGLHGGLTLEIAPDAVLEGSPDIADYRDCGFHHLEMGQTVSLLYALGGDDLTLCGGGTIQMNGPAFMDWDFAHYCPREVDPATVTPEVREQMVCAIVKRPTQPIFLDSCRHVRVHDLTVLDAPCWTFTFSNCEDVALERVTVENHRQIPNCDGVHFSASRRIRVSDCTFLCGDDCFAATCITNPAAVCEDIVVERCRMQSRSAAIRFGHLDSTVRNAVVRDVRVERSNRCICVFAKDGGSVRDVSFERVRAETKIHAGGWWGKGEPFVVCAAESTGEISGVAIRDCDFLCENPGVVAGTNGNVRDVRIEDCSFRIEPGITHPYFVGKMDLQPNVPQLRPAPWCAGDHVWVSGAERVALRERPPAV
;
A
#
# COMPACT_ATOMS: atom_id res chain seq x y z
N MET A 1 10.34 -18.64 -31.37
CA MET A 1 10.51 -17.17 -31.39
C MET A 1 9.30 -16.59 -30.68
N SER A 2 9.51 -15.71 -29.74
CA SER A 2 8.43 -14.99 -29.08
C SER A 2 7.69 -14.14 -30.11
N LYS A 3 6.37 -14.06 -30.00
CA LYS A 3 5.52 -13.26 -30.89
C LYS A 3 5.02 -12.02 -30.14
N ILE A 4 4.80 -10.95 -30.90
CA ILE A 4 4.06 -9.78 -30.43
C ILE A 4 2.64 -9.89 -30.98
N ILE A 5 1.66 -9.86 -30.08
CA ILE A 5 0.24 -10.00 -30.36
C ILE A 5 -0.42 -8.62 -30.15
N ASP A 6 -1.01 -8.07 -31.20
CA ASP A 6 -1.81 -6.85 -31.13
C ASP A 6 -3.28 -7.23 -30.91
N PRO A 7 -3.93 -6.78 -29.82
CA PRO A 7 -5.34 -7.07 -29.56
C PRO A 7 -6.31 -6.55 -30.63
N ARG A 8 -5.90 -5.58 -31.45
CA ARG A 8 -6.71 -5.13 -32.59
C ARG A 8 -6.96 -6.23 -33.61
N SER A 9 -6.04 -7.19 -33.74
CA SER A 9 -6.21 -8.38 -34.56
C SER A 9 -7.31 -9.31 -34.04
N PHE A 10 -7.75 -9.11 -32.80
CA PHE A 10 -8.85 -9.81 -32.14
C PHE A 10 -10.12 -8.96 -31.99
N GLY A 11 -10.12 -7.77 -32.60
CA GLY A 11 -11.27 -6.87 -32.65
C GLY A 11 -11.28 -5.76 -31.59
N ALA A 12 -10.18 -5.51 -30.89
CA ALA A 12 -10.08 -4.36 -30.00
C ALA A 12 -10.11 -3.05 -30.78
N VAL A 13 -10.87 -2.07 -30.31
CA VAL A 13 -11.05 -0.76 -30.95
C VAL A 13 -10.06 0.28 -30.40
N ALA A 14 -9.83 0.27 -29.11
CA ALA A 14 -8.91 1.17 -28.40
C ALA A 14 -9.28 2.66 -28.53
N ASP A 15 -10.58 2.99 -28.51
CA ASP A 15 -11.09 4.36 -28.65
C ASP A 15 -11.46 5.01 -27.28
N GLY A 16 -11.24 4.32 -26.16
CA GLY A 16 -11.58 4.75 -24.82
C GLY A 16 -13.09 4.76 -24.52
N ARG A 17 -13.92 4.19 -25.40
CA ARG A 17 -15.39 4.12 -25.25
C ARG A 17 -15.92 2.72 -25.38
N THR A 18 -15.46 2.01 -26.40
CA THR A 18 -15.83 0.62 -26.66
C THR A 18 -15.22 -0.28 -25.58
N LEU A 19 -16.01 -1.20 -25.05
CA LEU A 19 -15.54 -2.19 -24.08
C LEU A 19 -14.78 -3.29 -24.83
N ASP A 20 -13.46 -3.26 -24.74
CA ASP A 20 -12.55 -4.17 -25.44
C ASP A 20 -12.29 -5.49 -24.70
N THR A 21 -12.94 -5.75 -23.56
CA THR A 21 -12.66 -6.90 -22.66
C THR A 21 -12.57 -8.22 -23.40
N ALA A 22 -13.54 -8.51 -24.27
CA ALA A 22 -13.58 -9.79 -24.99
C ALA A 22 -12.45 -9.92 -26.02
N ALA A 23 -12.07 -8.82 -26.67
CA ALA A 23 -10.98 -8.81 -27.64
C ALA A 23 -9.61 -8.93 -26.95
N LEU A 24 -9.42 -8.18 -25.86
CA LEU A 24 -8.24 -8.28 -25.03
C LEU A 24 -8.05 -9.67 -24.45
N GLN A 25 -9.13 -10.28 -23.90
CA GLN A 25 -9.04 -11.64 -23.34
C GLN A 25 -8.67 -12.66 -24.41
N ARG A 26 -9.26 -12.57 -25.62
CA ARG A 26 -8.87 -13.47 -26.72
C ARG A 26 -7.40 -13.31 -27.12
N ALA A 27 -6.88 -12.10 -27.10
CA ALA A 27 -5.46 -11.84 -27.39
C ALA A 27 -4.54 -12.45 -26.31
N LEU A 28 -4.94 -12.32 -25.03
CA LEU A 28 -4.23 -12.93 -23.89
C LEU A 28 -4.30 -14.45 -23.98
N ASP A 29 -5.46 -15.04 -24.23
CA ASP A 29 -5.66 -16.49 -24.31
C ASP A 29 -4.91 -17.13 -25.50
N ALA A 30 -4.67 -16.35 -26.58
CA ALA A 30 -3.92 -16.79 -27.75
C ALA A 30 -2.39 -16.72 -27.57
N ALA A 31 -1.91 -16.07 -26.53
CA ALA A 31 -0.49 -15.93 -26.26
C ALA A 31 0.09 -17.25 -25.69
N ALA A 32 1.15 -17.74 -26.31
CA ALA A 32 1.93 -18.85 -25.77
C ALA A 32 2.99 -18.35 -24.77
N PRO A 33 3.50 -19.20 -23.90
CA PRO A 33 4.61 -18.83 -23.01
C PRO A 33 5.78 -18.18 -23.77
N GLY A 34 6.19 -17.00 -23.32
CA GLY A 34 7.22 -16.17 -23.94
C GLY A 34 6.68 -15.15 -24.96
N ASP A 35 5.40 -15.18 -25.28
CA ASP A 35 4.79 -14.16 -26.15
C ASP A 35 4.46 -12.88 -25.39
N THR A 36 4.35 -11.77 -26.12
CA THR A 36 3.99 -10.45 -25.63
C THR A 36 2.65 -10.01 -26.21
N VAL A 37 1.68 -9.72 -25.37
CA VAL A 37 0.48 -8.98 -25.79
C VAL A 37 0.79 -7.49 -25.59
N ARG A 38 0.80 -6.74 -26.69
CA ARG A 38 1.18 -5.33 -26.70
C ARG A 38 0.00 -4.42 -27.00
N LEU A 39 -0.28 -3.53 -26.05
CA LEU A 39 -1.21 -2.42 -26.24
C LEU A 39 -0.42 -1.20 -26.71
N ALA A 40 -0.78 -0.63 -27.87
CA ALA A 40 -0.11 0.53 -28.42
C ALA A 40 -1.11 1.49 -29.08
N GLY A 41 -0.88 2.79 -28.98
CA GLY A 41 -1.63 3.83 -29.67
C GLY A 41 -3.13 3.81 -29.40
N GLY A 42 -3.56 4.22 -28.23
CA GLY A 42 -4.98 4.36 -27.89
C GLY A 42 -5.35 3.96 -26.47
N THR A 43 -6.63 4.02 -26.17
CA THR A 43 -7.19 3.70 -24.85
C THR A 43 -8.06 2.45 -24.94
N PHE A 44 -7.58 1.37 -24.35
CA PHE A 44 -8.26 0.08 -24.30
C PHE A 44 -9.12 0.00 -23.03
N ARG A 45 -10.43 0.26 -23.16
CA ARG A 45 -11.35 0.16 -22.03
C ARG A 45 -11.74 -1.29 -21.77
N THR A 46 -11.63 -1.74 -20.53
CA THR A 46 -11.87 -3.13 -20.17
C THR A 46 -12.50 -3.30 -18.79
N GLY A 47 -13.21 -4.41 -18.61
CA GLY A 47 -13.50 -5.01 -17.31
C GLY A 47 -12.39 -5.97 -16.91
N THR A 48 -12.77 -7.08 -16.22
CA THR A 48 -11.82 -8.07 -15.71
C THR A 48 -11.11 -8.84 -16.83
N LEU A 49 -9.77 -8.92 -16.75
CA LEU A 49 -8.91 -9.72 -17.60
C LEU A 49 -8.12 -10.76 -16.79
N GLY A 50 -8.17 -12.02 -17.22
CA GLY A 50 -7.35 -13.10 -16.68
C GLY A 50 -6.00 -13.19 -17.40
N LEU A 51 -4.93 -13.29 -16.65
CA LEU A 51 -3.56 -13.48 -17.13
C LEU A 51 -3.09 -14.90 -16.84
N HIS A 52 -2.09 -15.39 -17.56
CA HIS A 52 -1.48 -16.70 -17.34
C HIS A 52 0.05 -16.62 -17.31
N GLY A 53 0.71 -17.68 -16.87
CA GLY A 53 2.18 -17.74 -16.80
C GLY A 53 2.84 -17.68 -18.18
N GLY A 54 4.08 -17.19 -18.21
CA GLY A 54 4.87 -17.00 -19.42
C GLY A 54 4.47 -15.80 -20.25
N LEU A 55 3.53 -14.97 -19.79
CA LEU A 55 2.98 -13.84 -20.54
C LEU A 55 3.72 -12.54 -20.22
N THR A 56 4.01 -11.75 -21.25
CA THR A 56 4.29 -10.33 -21.10
C THR A 56 3.08 -9.51 -21.57
N LEU A 57 2.50 -8.71 -20.67
CA LEU A 57 1.54 -7.67 -21.03
C LEU A 57 2.29 -6.34 -21.09
N GLU A 58 2.51 -5.85 -22.30
CA GLU A 58 3.19 -4.59 -22.54
C GLU A 58 2.16 -3.49 -22.87
N ILE A 59 2.17 -2.42 -22.07
CA ILE A 59 1.38 -1.21 -22.32
C ILE A 59 2.37 -0.14 -22.80
N ALA A 60 2.37 0.15 -24.09
CA ALA A 60 3.31 1.10 -24.69
C ALA A 60 3.11 2.53 -24.15
N PRO A 61 4.10 3.42 -24.22
CA PRO A 61 4.00 4.78 -23.65
C PRO A 61 2.85 5.62 -24.21
N ASP A 62 2.37 5.29 -25.41
CA ASP A 62 1.26 5.94 -26.11
C ASP A 62 -0.09 5.21 -25.91
N ALA A 63 -0.16 4.27 -24.96
CA ALA A 63 -1.34 3.48 -24.70
C ALA A 63 -1.82 3.61 -23.23
N VAL A 64 -3.14 3.47 -23.08
CA VAL A 64 -3.81 3.38 -21.78
C VAL A 64 -4.63 2.09 -21.73
N LEU A 65 -4.43 1.28 -20.70
CA LEU A 65 -5.37 0.27 -20.28
C LEU A 65 -6.33 0.89 -19.28
N GLU A 66 -7.58 1.10 -19.67
CA GLU A 66 -8.57 1.79 -18.86
C GLU A 66 -9.59 0.80 -18.28
N GLY A 67 -9.66 0.73 -16.95
CA GLY A 67 -10.73 0.01 -16.27
C GLY A 67 -12.08 0.67 -16.50
N SER A 68 -13.11 -0.11 -16.80
CA SER A 68 -14.48 0.42 -16.93
C SER A 68 -14.91 1.12 -15.63
N PRO A 69 -15.60 2.27 -15.71
CA PRO A 69 -16.20 2.89 -14.54
C PRO A 69 -17.47 2.19 -14.05
N ASP A 70 -17.96 1.17 -14.76
CA ASP A 70 -19.13 0.38 -14.39
C ASP A 70 -18.70 -0.93 -13.73
N ILE A 71 -19.12 -1.13 -12.48
CA ILE A 71 -18.84 -2.37 -11.71
C ILE A 71 -19.43 -3.61 -12.37
N ALA A 72 -20.47 -3.49 -13.21
CA ALA A 72 -21.08 -4.61 -13.91
C ALA A 72 -20.14 -5.24 -14.97
N ASP A 73 -19.11 -4.53 -15.41
CA ASP A 73 -18.11 -5.04 -16.35
C ASP A 73 -17.04 -5.91 -15.66
N TYR A 74 -17.05 -5.94 -14.33
CA TYR A 74 -16.10 -6.72 -13.55
C TYR A 74 -16.71 -8.00 -13.04
N ARG A 75 -15.89 -9.02 -12.87
CA ARG A 75 -16.30 -10.32 -12.33
C ARG A 75 -15.47 -10.73 -11.14
N ASP A 76 -16.02 -11.60 -10.32
CA ASP A 76 -15.32 -12.34 -9.29
C ASP A 76 -14.21 -13.20 -9.91
N CYS A 77 -13.01 -13.10 -9.37
CA CYS A 77 -11.85 -13.85 -9.86
C CYS A 77 -11.77 -15.28 -9.28
N GLY A 78 -12.69 -15.64 -8.39
CA GLY A 78 -12.72 -16.97 -7.76
C GLY A 78 -11.79 -17.08 -6.53
N PHE A 79 -11.28 -15.98 -6.02
CA PHE A 79 -10.48 -15.94 -4.79
C PHE A 79 -11.24 -15.21 -3.68
N HIS A 80 -11.27 -15.78 -2.48
CA HIS A 80 -11.88 -15.13 -1.32
C HIS A 80 -10.81 -14.57 -0.39
N HIS A 81 -10.73 -13.24 -0.32
CA HIS A 81 -9.80 -12.54 0.56
C HIS A 81 -10.40 -12.41 1.97
N LEU A 82 -9.65 -12.75 3.01
CA LEU A 82 -10.18 -12.80 4.40
C LEU A 82 -10.68 -11.44 4.90
N GLU A 83 -10.07 -10.36 4.48
CA GLU A 83 -10.44 -9.00 4.91
C GLU A 83 -11.42 -8.33 3.93
N MET A 84 -11.23 -8.51 2.62
CA MET A 84 -11.96 -7.80 1.58
C MET A 84 -13.09 -8.61 0.95
N GLY A 85 -13.26 -9.89 1.32
CA GLY A 85 -14.27 -10.76 0.75
C GLY A 85 -13.94 -11.25 -0.66
N GLN A 86 -14.91 -11.22 -1.56
CA GLN A 86 -14.70 -11.63 -2.95
C GLN A 86 -13.69 -10.72 -3.66
N THR A 87 -12.75 -11.33 -4.37
CA THR A 87 -11.75 -10.61 -5.16
C THR A 87 -12.31 -10.27 -6.54
N VAL A 88 -12.46 -8.97 -6.77
CA VAL A 88 -12.91 -8.40 -8.04
C VAL A 88 -11.77 -7.54 -8.58
N SER A 89 -11.22 -7.91 -9.74
CA SER A 89 -10.01 -7.31 -10.28
C SER A 89 -10.18 -6.80 -11.71
N LEU A 90 -9.34 -5.84 -12.09
CA LEU A 90 -9.11 -5.47 -13.49
C LEU A 90 -8.19 -6.51 -14.15
N LEU A 91 -7.05 -6.79 -13.51
CA LEU A 91 -6.09 -7.81 -13.95
C LEU A 91 -5.92 -8.85 -12.84
N TYR A 92 -5.99 -10.13 -13.17
CA TYR A 92 -5.70 -11.18 -12.18
C TYR A 92 -4.98 -12.38 -12.80
N ALA A 93 -4.19 -13.08 -11.98
CA ALA A 93 -3.67 -14.41 -12.26
C ALA A 93 -3.77 -15.28 -11.01
N LEU A 94 -4.25 -16.51 -11.16
CA LEU A 94 -4.29 -17.54 -10.12
C LEU A 94 -3.33 -18.66 -10.52
N GLY A 95 -2.10 -18.56 -10.03
CA GLY A 95 -0.97 -19.40 -10.44
C GLY A 95 -0.32 -18.96 -11.75
N GLY A 96 0.86 -19.49 -12.00
CA GLY A 96 1.66 -19.23 -13.19
C GLY A 96 3.02 -18.62 -12.86
N ASP A 97 3.99 -18.94 -13.70
CA ASP A 97 5.36 -18.48 -13.56
C ASP A 97 5.71 -17.53 -14.70
N ASP A 98 6.74 -16.69 -14.52
CA ASP A 98 7.30 -15.80 -15.55
C ASP A 98 6.28 -14.81 -16.15
N LEU A 99 5.53 -14.10 -15.29
CA LEU A 99 4.58 -13.05 -15.70
C LEU A 99 5.24 -11.68 -15.65
N THR A 100 5.11 -10.91 -16.74
CA THR A 100 5.63 -9.54 -16.82
C THR A 100 4.53 -8.54 -17.17
N LEU A 101 4.48 -7.42 -16.44
CA LEU A 101 3.66 -6.24 -16.74
C LEU A 101 4.62 -5.06 -16.95
N CYS A 102 4.61 -4.43 -18.14
CA CYS A 102 5.59 -3.38 -18.45
C CYS A 102 5.14 -2.45 -19.57
N GLY A 103 6.06 -1.55 -20.03
CA GLY A 103 5.96 -0.89 -21.33
C GLY A 103 5.95 0.65 -21.33
N GLY A 104 5.94 1.30 -20.17
CA GLY A 104 5.96 2.77 -20.06
C GLY A 104 4.60 3.45 -20.18
N GLY A 105 3.54 2.70 -20.43
CA GLY A 105 2.17 3.21 -20.55
C GLY A 105 1.44 3.31 -19.20
N THR A 106 0.13 3.56 -19.30
CA THR A 106 -0.72 3.84 -18.14
C THR A 106 -1.80 2.80 -17.97
N ILE A 107 -2.02 2.39 -16.71
CA ILE A 107 -3.23 1.69 -16.27
C ILE A 107 -4.08 2.70 -15.49
N GLN A 108 -5.21 3.13 -16.06
CA GLN A 108 -6.18 4.02 -15.40
C GLN A 108 -7.33 3.19 -14.84
N MET A 109 -7.56 3.24 -13.54
CA MET A 109 -8.52 2.34 -12.88
C MET A 109 -9.87 2.98 -12.57
N ASN A 110 -10.02 4.29 -12.81
CA ASN A 110 -11.26 5.03 -12.61
C ASN A 110 -11.86 4.90 -11.19
N GLY A 111 -11.03 4.73 -10.16
CA GLY A 111 -11.45 4.57 -8.76
C GLY A 111 -12.49 5.57 -8.27
N PRO A 112 -12.40 6.86 -8.61
CA PRO A 112 -13.41 7.85 -8.24
C PRO A 112 -14.83 7.54 -8.67
N ALA A 113 -15.03 6.77 -9.76
CA ALA A 113 -16.35 6.39 -10.25
C ALA A 113 -17.11 5.42 -9.30
N PHE A 114 -16.40 4.78 -8.40
CA PHE A 114 -16.93 3.81 -7.43
C PHE A 114 -17.19 4.40 -6.05
N MET A 115 -17.01 5.70 -5.91
CA MET A 115 -17.11 6.41 -4.63
C MET A 115 -18.33 7.32 -4.59
N ASP A 116 -18.84 7.54 -3.38
CA ASP A 116 -19.83 8.54 -3.10
C ASP A 116 -19.13 9.83 -2.62
N TRP A 117 -19.27 10.88 -3.38
CA TRP A 117 -18.64 12.18 -3.16
C TRP A 117 -19.57 13.19 -2.47
N ASP A 118 -20.78 12.78 -2.10
CA ASP A 118 -21.64 13.64 -1.28
C ASP A 118 -21.12 13.72 0.15
N PHE A 119 -20.59 14.89 0.50
CA PHE A 119 -19.99 15.12 1.81
C PHE A 119 -20.93 14.80 2.97
N ALA A 120 -22.24 14.97 2.79
CA ALA A 120 -23.23 14.64 3.81
C ALA A 120 -23.21 13.14 4.19
N HIS A 121 -22.77 12.27 3.29
CA HIS A 121 -22.75 10.82 3.53
C HIS A 121 -21.48 10.33 4.25
N TYR A 122 -20.38 11.10 4.18
CA TYR A 122 -19.13 10.70 4.84
C TYR A 122 -18.60 11.70 5.88
N CYS A 123 -19.26 12.82 6.08
CA CYS A 123 -18.96 13.71 7.20
C CYS A 123 -19.22 12.98 8.53
N PRO A 124 -18.27 12.98 9.47
CA PRO A 124 -18.51 12.38 10.79
C PRO A 124 -19.73 12.99 11.46
N ARG A 125 -20.56 12.17 12.09
CA ARG A 125 -21.85 12.61 12.69
C ARG A 125 -21.69 13.67 13.76
N GLU A 126 -20.52 13.72 14.40
CA GLU A 126 -20.17 14.67 15.45
C GLU A 126 -19.70 16.02 14.91
N VAL A 127 -19.58 16.14 13.59
CA VAL A 127 -19.07 17.33 12.89
C VAL A 127 -20.20 18.02 12.16
N ASP A 128 -20.36 19.32 12.37
CA ASP A 128 -21.25 20.14 11.54
C ASP A 128 -20.62 20.37 10.17
N PRO A 129 -21.20 19.81 9.08
CA PRO A 129 -20.66 19.95 7.73
C PRO A 129 -20.40 21.40 7.29
N ALA A 130 -21.17 22.35 7.81
CA ALA A 130 -21.05 23.78 7.49
C ALA A 130 -19.75 24.40 8.06
N THR A 131 -19.13 23.76 9.05
CA THR A 131 -17.88 24.24 9.68
C THR A 131 -16.64 23.70 9.03
N VAL A 132 -16.75 22.72 8.11
CA VAL A 132 -15.60 22.05 7.45
C VAL A 132 -15.19 22.85 6.22
N THR A 133 -13.95 23.37 6.25
CA THR A 133 -13.41 24.10 5.09
C THR A 133 -13.11 23.13 3.92
N PRO A 134 -13.06 23.62 2.66
CA PRO A 134 -12.70 22.79 1.50
C PRO A 134 -11.38 22.04 1.70
N GLU A 135 -10.37 22.70 2.24
CA GLU A 135 -9.01 22.12 2.45
C GLU A 135 -9.03 20.95 3.48
N VAL A 136 -9.91 21.02 4.47
CA VAL A 136 -10.12 19.95 5.44
C VAL A 136 -10.91 18.82 4.79
N ARG A 137 -11.97 19.15 4.03
CA ARG A 137 -12.80 18.17 3.34
C ARG A 137 -11.99 17.31 2.37
N GLU A 138 -11.04 17.89 1.63
CA GLU A 138 -10.15 17.18 0.71
C GLU A 138 -9.17 16.21 1.41
N GLN A 139 -9.09 16.25 2.72
CA GLN A 139 -8.30 15.33 3.51
C GLN A 139 -9.11 14.14 4.03
N MET A 140 -10.44 14.23 4.05
CA MET A 140 -11.32 13.25 4.68
C MET A 140 -11.56 12.05 3.76
N VAL A 141 -11.82 10.90 4.37
CA VAL A 141 -12.15 9.65 3.66
C VAL A 141 -13.52 9.79 3.01
N CYS A 142 -13.62 9.50 1.69
CA CYS A 142 -14.91 9.43 0.99
C CYS A 142 -15.67 8.13 1.31
N ALA A 143 -16.96 8.10 1.00
CA ALA A 143 -17.75 6.87 1.15
C ALA A 143 -17.60 5.96 -0.09
N ILE A 144 -17.77 4.67 0.12
CA ILE A 144 -17.69 3.63 -0.94
C ILE A 144 -19.11 3.27 -1.36
N VAL A 145 -19.36 3.23 -2.66
CA VAL A 145 -20.62 2.65 -3.20
C VAL A 145 -20.42 1.15 -3.43
N LYS A 146 -19.69 0.78 -4.47
CA LYS A 146 -19.30 -0.59 -4.80
C LYS A 146 -18.12 -0.54 -5.75
N ARG A 147 -17.06 -1.29 -5.47
CA ARG A 147 -15.78 -1.15 -6.18
C ARG A 147 -15.10 -2.48 -6.44
N PRO A 148 -14.22 -2.58 -7.43
CA PRO A 148 -13.20 -3.63 -7.47
C PRO A 148 -12.36 -3.61 -6.19
N THR A 149 -12.04 -4.78 -5.63
CA THR A 149 -11.42 -4.90 -4.31
C THR A 149 -9.91 -5.04 -4.37
N GLN A 150 -9.39 -5.77 -5.36
CA GLN A 150 -7.95 -5.90 -5.64
C GLN A 150 -7.75 -5.70 -7.15
N PRO A 151 -7.58 -4.46 -7.63
CA PRO A 151 -7.52 -4.15 -9.05
C PRO A 151 -6.47 -4.92 -9.86
N ILE A 152 -5.26 -5.12 -9.31
CA ILE A 152 -4.25 -6.01 -9.89
C ILE A 152 -3.94 -7.08 -8.84
N PHE A 153 -4.44 -8.29 -9.07
CA PHE A 153 -4.37 -9.40 -8.12
C PHE A 153 -3.63 -10.60 -8.70
N LEU A 154 -2.51 -10.97 -8.07
CA LEU A 154 -1.75 -12.15 -8.44
C LEU A 154 -1.63 -13.09 -7.24
N ASP A 155 -2.11 -14.33 -7.37
CA ASP A 155 -2.00 -15.35 -6.35
C ASP A 155 -1.17 -16.53 -6.83
N SER A 156 -0.31 -17.06 -5.97
CA SER A 156 0.50 -18.25 -6.22
C SER A 156 1.35 -18.19 -7.51
N CYS A 157 1.82 -17.00 -7.88
CA CYS A 157 2.67 -16.75 -9.05
C CYS A 157 4.14 -16.69 -8.66
N ARG A 158 5.04 -17.11 -9.58
CA ARG A 158 6.50 -17.03 -9.41
C ARG A 158 7.17 -16.24 -10.52
N HIS A 159 8.33 -15.63 -10.20
CA HIS A 159 9.12 -14.83 -11.14
C HIS A 159 8.29 -13.71 -11.79
N VAL A 160 7.57 -12.94 -10.96
CA VAL A 160 6.74 -11.84 -11.44
C VAL A 160 7.57 -10.57 -11.56
N ARG A 161 7.44 -9.88 -12.69
CA ARG A 161 8.12 -8.61 -12.97
C ARG A 161 7.07 -7.54 -13.32
N VAL A 162 7.11 -6.43 -12.60
CA VAL A 162 6.30 -5.24 -12.93
C VAL A 162 7.25 -4.07 -13.04
N HIS A 163 7.35 -3.46 -14.21
CA HIS A 163 8.30 -2.37 -14.38
C HIS A 163 7.86 -1.34 -15.41
N ASP A 164 8.34 -0.10 -15.22
CA ASP A 164 8.12 0.99 -16.16
C ASP A 164 6.62 1.18 -16.48
N LEU A 165 5.79 1.33 -15.46
CA LEU A 165 4.35 1.54 -15.58
C LEU A 165 3.87 2.68 -14.68
N THR A 166 2.85 3.37 -15.13
CA THR A 166 2.06 4.29 -14.32
C THR A 166 0.68 3.71 -14.05
N VAL A 167 0.27 3.68 -12.79
CA VAL A 167 -1.07 3.21 -12.37
C VAL A 167 -1.77 4.34 -11.65
N LEU A 168 -2.96 4.68 -12.11
CA LEU A 168 -3.72 5.83 -11.64
C LEU A 168 -5.08 5.41 -11.06
N ASP A 169 -5.46 6.10 -9.99
CA ASP A 169 -6.82 6.08 -9.42
C ASP A 169 -7.38 4.69 -9.13
N ALA A 170 -6.63 3.87 -8.44
CA ALA A 170 -7.15 2.58 -7.99
C ALA A 170 -8.33 2.75 -7.03
N PRO A 171 -9.40 1.95 -7.16
CA PRO A 171 -10.54 2.00 -6.27
C PRO A 171 -10.30 1.34 -4.90
N CYS A 172 -9.26 0.51 -4.79
CA CYS A 172 -8.88 -0.24 -3.59
C CYS A 172 -7.39 -0.64 -3.70
N TRP A 173 -6.93 -1.69 -3.04
CA TRP A 173 -5.54 -2.17 -3.00
C TRP A 173 -4.97 -2.35 -4.41
N THR A 174 -4.16 -1.40 -4.88
CA THR A 174 -3.73 -1.30 -6.28
C THR A 174 -3.07 -2.57 -6.78
N PHE A 175 -1.97 -2.98 -6.15
CA PHE A 175 -1.30 -4.25 -6.41
C PHE A 175 -1.43 -5.17 -5.19
N THR A 176 -1.92 -6.36 -5.39
CA THR A 176 -1.95 -7.40 -4.36
C THR A 176 -1.26 -8.66 -4.86
N PHE A 177 -0.16 -9.03 -4.19
CA PHE A 177 0.57 -10.28 -4.43
C PHE A 177 0.33 -11.22 -3.26
N SER A 178 -0.36 -12.32 -3.52
CA SER A 178 -0.74 -13.31 -2.53
C SER A 178 0.00 -14.62 -2.80
N ASN A 179 0.65 -15.21 -1.80
CA ASN A 179 1.41 -16.46 -1.93
C ASN A 179 2.43 -16.47 -3.09
N CYS A 180 2.91 -15.30 -3.50
CA CYS A 180 3.81 -15.16 -4.63
C CYS A 180 5.28 -15.30 -4.21
N GLU A 181 6.12 -15.67 -5.18
CA GLU A 181 7.54 -15.89 -4.95
C GLU A 181 8.38 -15.23 -6.04
N ASP A 182 9.48 -14.58 -5.66
CA ASP A 182 10.36 -13.85 -6.57
C ASP A 182 9.63 -12.77 -7.37
N VAL A 183 9.19 -11.74 -6.66
CA VAL A 183 8.44 -10.62 -7.23
C VAL A 183 9.30 -9.36 -7.24
N ALA A 184 9.42 -8.72 -8.38
CA ALA A 184 10.09 -7.43 -8.51
C ALA A 184 9.15 -6.35 -9.09
N LEU A 185 9.10 -5.20 -8.40
CA LEU A 185 8.52 -3.95 -8.90
C LEU A 185 9.65 -2.94 -9.07
N GLU A 186 9.81 -2.40 -10.28
CA GLU A 186 10.87 -1.44 -10.58
C GLU A 186 10.35 -0.26 -11.41
N ARG A 187 10.64 0.97 -11.00
CA ARG A 187 10.23 2.18 -11.74
C ARG A 187 8.71 2.22 -12.03
N VAL A 188 7.92 1.84 -11.04
CA VAL A 188 6.46 1.90 -11.08
C VAL A 188 6.00 3.16 -10.35
N THR A 189 5.10 3.90 -10.97
CA THR A 189 4.39 5.01 -10.31
C THR A 189 2.96 4.60 -10.04
N VAL A 190 2.55 4.67 -8.78
CA VAL A 190 1.14 4.54 -8.37
C VAL A 190 0.70 5.90 -7.83
N GLU A 191 -0.33 6.47 -8.44
CA GLU A 191 -0.94 7.72 -7.98
C GLU A 191 -2.45 7.53 -7.84
N ASN A 192 -2.89 7.38 -6.61
CA ASN A 192 -4.29 7.16 -6.26
C ASN A 192 -4.94 8.43 -5.73
N HIS A 193 -6.24 8.53 -5.90
CA HIS A 193 -7.02 9.59 -5.27
C HIS A 193 -7.00 9.44 -3.74
N ARG A 194 -6.41 10.41 -3.04
CA ARG A 194 -6.05 10.29 -1.62
C ARG A 194 -7.22 10.27 -0.64
N GLN A 195 -8.44 10.51 -1.07
CA GLN A 195 -9.64 10.38 -0.24
C GLN A 195 -10.28 8.98 -0.33
N ILE A 196 -9.83 8.15 -1.27
CA ILE A 196 -10.34 6.78 -1.41
C ILE A 196 -9.71 5.89 -0.34
N PRO A 197 -10.52 5.26 0.54
CA PRO A 197 -10.01 4.37 1.57
C PRO A 197 -9.51 3.06 0.98
N ASN A 198 -8.53 2.44 1.65
CA ASN A 198 -7.88 1.19 1.26
C ASN A 198 -7.28 1.23 -0.16
N CYS A 199 -6.91 2.39 -0.69
CA CYS A 199 -6.19 2.44 -1.96
C CYS A 199 -4.68 2.42 -1.68
N ASP A 200 -4.22 1.22 -1.27
CA ASP A 200 -2.82 0.90 -1.03
C ASP A 200 -2.02 0.98 -2.34
N GLY A 201 -0.73 1.21 -2.25
CA GLY A 201 0.17 1.14 -3.39
C GLY A 201 0.46 -0.31 -3.78
N VAL A 202 1.13 -1.03 -2.90
CA VAL A 202 1.43 -2.45 -3.09
C VAL A 202 1.28 -3.22 -1.78
N HIS A 203 0.58 -4.33 -1.83
CA HIS A 203 0.35 -5.22 -0.71
C HIS A 203 0.85 -6.63 -1.03
N PHE A 204 1.85 -7.08 -0.27
CA PHE A 204 2.33 -8.45 -0.30
C PHE A 204 1.72 -9.24 0.85
N SER A 205 1.06 -10.35 0.54
CA SER A 205 0.51 -11.25 1.55
C SER A 205 1.11 -12.64 1.38
N ALA A 206 1.71 -13.19 2.44
CA ALA A 206 2.27 -14.54 2.42
C ALA A 206 3.28 -14.79 1.26
N SER A 207 3.97 -13.76 0.81
CA SER A 207 4.86 -13.78 -0.35
C SER A 207 6.33 -13.70 0.07
N ARG A 208 7.24 -14.14 -0.78
CA ARG A 208 8.67 -14.18 -0.46
C ARG A 208 9.59 -13.80 -1.62
N ARG A 209 10.83 -13.41 -1.30
CA ARG A 209 11.82 -12.86 -2.23
C ARG A 209 11.27 -11.68 -3.02
N ILE A 210 10.95 -10.63 -2.29
CA ILE A 210 10.27 -9.43 -2.77
C ILE A 210 11.31 -8.31 -2.94
N ARG A 211 11.28 -7.65 -4.09
CA ARG A 211 12.05 -6.44 -4.35
C ARG A 211 11.17 -5.34 -4.91
N VAL A 212 11.21 -4.17 -4.26
CA VAL A 212 10.56 -2.95 -4.73
C VAL A 212 11.60 -1.85 -4.80
N SER A 213 11.84 -1.30 -5.99
CA SER A 213 12.90 -0.31 -6.16
C SER A 213 12.54 0.79 -7.15
N ASP A 214 13.04 2.00 -6.87
CA ASP A 214 12.89 3.15 -7.76
C ASP A 214 11.42 3.51 -8.08
N CYS A 215 10.51 3.23 -7.14
CA CYS A 215 9.07 3.41 -7.30
C CYS A 215 8.57 4.69 -6.62
N THR A 216 7.44 5.19 -7.10
CA THR A 216 6.69 6.29 -6.49
C THR A 216 5.29 5.81 -6.13
N PHE A 217 4.92 5.97 -4.86
CA PHE A 217 3.60 5.63 -4.34
C PHE A 217 2.96 6.84 -3.68
N LEU A 218 1.85 7.32 -4.23
CA LEU A 218 1.03 8.41 -3.71
C LEU A 218 -0.37 7.85 -3.45
N CYS A 219 -0.66 7.47 -2.20
CA CYS A 219 -1.79 6.61 -1.86
C CYS A 219 -2.73 7.23 -0.81
N GLY A 220 -3.97 6.80 -0.81
CA GLY A 220 -4.93 7.12 0.26
C GLY A 220 -4.78 6.18 1.46
N ASP A 221 -4.18 5.00 1.28
CA ASP A 221 -3.86 4.07 2.36
C ASP A 221 -2.37 3.69 2.28
N ASP A 222 -1.94 2.52 2.77
CA ASP A 222 -0.53 2.15 2.86
C ASP A 222 0.18 2.19 1.50
N CYS A 223 1.35 2.82 1.40
CA CYS A 223 2.11 2.78 0.15
C CYS A 223 2.71 1.40 -0.09
N PHE A 224 3.26 0.79 0.96
CA PHE A 224 3.80 -0.57 0.97
C PHE A 224 3.28 -1.32 2.19
N ALA A 225 2.71 -2.50 1.99
CA ALA A 225 2.30 -3.39 3.07
C ALA A 225 2.80 -4.82 2.85
N ALA A 226 3.24 -5.47 3.94
CA ALA A 226 3.62 -6.89 3.97
C ALA A 226 2.91 -7.59 5.13
N THR A 227 2.09 -8.58 4.81
CA THR A 227 1.23 -9.30 5.75
C THR A 227 1.13 -10.79 5.40
N CYS A 228 0.26 -11.53 6.09
CA CYS A 228 -0.14 -12.89 5.73
C CYS A 228 -1.67 -13.04 5.71
N ILE A 229 -2.41 -11.98 5.44
CA ILE A 229 -3.88 -11.96 5.52
C ILE A 229 -4.53 -13.01 4.62
N THR A 230 -3.95 -13.29 3.45
CA THR A 230 -4.50 -14.30 2.53
C THR A 230 -4.15 -15.72 2.93
N ASN A 231 -3.10 -15.93 3.73
CA ASN A 231 -2.64 -17.21 4.22
C ASN A 231 -1.92 -17.06 5.55
N PRO A 232 -2.64 -16.99 6.69
CA PRO A 232 -2.04 -16.74 8.00
C PRO A 232 -1.01 -17.80 8.45
N ALA A 233 -1.09 -19.02 7.91
CA ALA A 233 -0.13 -20.09 8.23
C ALA A 233 1.23 -19.93 7.53
N ALA A 234 1.33 -19.03 6.56
CA ALA A 234 2.55 -18.78 5.80
C ALA A 234 3.38 -17.64 6.41
N VAL A 235 4.49 -17.33 5.74
CA VAL A 235 5.40 -16.26 6.13
C VAL A 235 5.59 -15.32 4.95
N CYS A 236 5.55 -14.02 5.20
CA CYS A 236 5.97 -13.00 4.26
C CYS A 236 7.42 -12.62 4.56
N GLU A 237 8.35 -12.90 3.64
CA GLU A 237 9.77 -12.81 3.97
C GLU A 237 10.69 -12.42 2.81
N ASP A 238 11.95 -12.12 3.17
CA ASP A 238 13.02 -11.76 2.22
C ASP A 238 12.65 -10.55 1.37
N ILE A 239 12.42 -9.43 2.04
CA ILE A 239 11.86 -8.21 1.47
C ILE A 239 12.92 -7.12 1.37
N VAL A 240 13.08 -6.52 0.20
CA VAL A 240 13.89 -5.33 -0.02
C VAL A 240 13.05 -4.22 -0.65
N VAL A 241 12.97 -3.07 0.02
CA VAL A 241 12.34 -1.84 -0.50
C VAL A 241 13.40 -0.75 -0.51
N GLU A 242 13.67 -0.18 -1.68
CA GLU A 242 14.75 0.81 -1.79
C GLU A 242 14.50 1.91 -2.82
N ARG A 243 15.05 3.10 -2.58
CA ARG A 243 14.99 4.27 -3.48
C ARG A 243 13.57 4.62 -3.92
N CYS A 244 12.63 4.54 -2.99
CA CYS A 244 11.24 4.85 -3.25
C CYS A 244 10.84 6.22 -2.70
N ARG A 245 9.88 6.86 -3.36
CA ARG A 245 9.18 8.05 -2.89
C ARG A 245 7.75 7.67 -2.49
N MET A 246 7.33 8.04 -1.29
CA MET A 246 6.05 7.61 -0.73
C MET A 246 5.28 8.79 -0.11
N GLN A 247 3.97 8.79 -0.31
CA GLN A 247 3.03 9.67 0.40
C GLN A 247 1.74 8.91 0.67
N SER A 248 1.33 8.84 1.93
CA SER A 248 0.15 8.11 2.37
C SER A 248 -0.74 8.95 3.26
N ARG A 249 -2.05 8.72 3.22
CA ARG A 249 -2.97 9.20 4.26
C ARG A 249 -2.96 8.27 5.49
N SER A 250 -2.40 7.08 5.37
CA SER A 250 -2.17 6.10 6.43
C SER A 250 -0.67 5.89 6.66
N ALA A 251 -0.16 4.67 6.56
CA ALA A 251 1.27 4.42 6.72
C ALA A 251 2.01 4.37 5.38
N ALA A 252 3.18 4.99 5.29
CA ALA A 252 4.01 4.82 4.11
C ALA A 252 4.50 3.37 3.98
N ILE A 253 4.89 2.75 5.10
CA ILE A 253 5.42 1.39 5.14
C ILE A 253 4.79 0.64 6.30
N ARG A 254 4.18 -0.52 6.03
CA ARG A 254 3.59 -1.38 7.05
C ARG A 254 4.10 -2.82 6.96
N PHE A 255 4.57 -3.34 8.08
CA PHE A 255 4.90 -4.75 8.30
C PHE A 255 3.99 -5.35 9.36
N GLY A 256 3.31 -6.44 9.00
CA GLY A 256 2.40 -7.14 9.88
C GLY A 256 1.00 -6.53 9.97
N HIS A 257 0.06 -7.36 10.32
CA HIS A 257 -1.33 -7.08 10.65
C HIS A 257 -2.00 -8.38 11.07
N LEU A 258 -2.93 -8.33 12.01
CA LEU A 258 -3.58 -9.52 12.57
C LEU A 258 -2.53 -10.56 13.06
N ASP A 259 -2.66 -11.81 12.68
CA ASP A 259 -1.76 -12.93 13.00
C ASP A 259 -0.63 -13.14 11.98
N SER A 260 -0.32 -12.11 11.19
CA SER A 260 0.71 -12.18 10.14
C SER A 260 2.12 -12.44 10.69
N THR A 261 2.85 -13.34 10.05
CA THR A 261 4.28 -13.55 10.28
C THR A 261 5.09 -12.90 9.16
N VAL A 262 5.91 -11.89 9.52
CA VAL A 262 6.78 -11.17 8.59
C VAL A 262 8.21 -11.18 9.10
N ARG A 263 9.20 -11.45 8.24
CA ARG A 263 10.62 -11.44 8.63
C ARG A 263 11.59 -11.12 7.50
N ASN A 264 12.85 -10.84 7.86
CA ASN A 264 13.94 -10.56 6.93
C ASN A 264 13.59 -9.44 5.95
N ALA A 265 13.37 -8.24 6.45
CA ALA A 265 13.02 -7.10 5.62
C ALA A 265 14.02 -5.95 5.77
N VAL A 266 14.39 -5.34 4.67
CA VAL A 266 15.20 -4.14 4.61
C VAL A 266 14.49 -3.06 3.80
N VAL A 267 14.30 -1.90 4.41
CA VAL A 267 13.81 -0.69 3.76
C VAL A 267 14.91 0.35 3.81
N ARG A 268 15.34 0.88 2.68
CA ARG A 268 16.45 1.82 2.65
C ARG A 268 16.32 2.89 1.56
N ASP A 269 16.94 4.06 1.82
CA ASP A 269 16.99 5.16 0.86
C ASP A 269 15.59 5.59 0.40
N VAL A 270 14.64 5.69 1.35
CA VAL A 270 13.24 6.02 1.08
C VAL A 270 12.94 7.44 1.54
N ARG A 271 12.23 8.18 0.70
CA ARG A 271 11.69 9.49 1.03
C ARG A 271 10.18 9.39 1.24
N VAL A 272 9.72 9.79 2.42
CA VAL A 272 8.31 9.85 2.80
C VAL A 272 7.89 11.30 2.96
N GLU A 273 6.82 11.70 2.29
CA GLU A 273 6.35 13.07 2.26
C GLU A 273 4.94 13.17 2.85
N ARG A 274 4.80 13.94 3.95
CA ARG A 274 3.51 14.29 4.55
C ARG A 274 2.54 13.11 4.71
N SER A 275 3.07 11.96 5.11
CA SER A 275 2.26 10.78 5.41
C SER A 275 1.70 10.86 6.83
N ASN A 276 0.56 10.22 7.08
CA ASN A 276 -0.02 10.21 8.42
C ASN A 276 0.86 9.43 9.40
N ARG A 277 1.57 8.41 8.88
CA ARG A 277 2.59 7.63 9.60
C ARG A 277 3.69 7.22 8.60
N CYS A 278 4.94 7.16 9.03
CA CYS A 278 6.00 6.69 8.13
C CYS A 278 6.17 5.18 8.24
N ILE A 279 6.61 4.67 9.37
CA ILE A 279 6.91 3.26 9.61
C ILE A 279 5.88 2.66 10.58
N CYS A 280 5.37 1.50 10.22
CA CYS A 280 4.40 0.75 10.99
C CYS A 280 4.83 -0.71 11.10
N VAL A 281 5.10 -1.18 12.31
CA VAL A 281 5.43 -2.58 12.59
C VAL A 281 4.44 -3.09 13.63
N PHE A 282 3.54 -3.96 13.19
CA PHE A 282 2.47 -4.48 14.05
C PHE A 282 2.48 -6.00 14.18
N ALA A 283 2.34 -6.49 15.38
CA ALA A 283 1.94 -7.87 15.65
C ALA A 283 0.66 -7.84 16.50
N LYS A 284 -0.46 -8.19 15.89
CA LYS A 284 -1.77 -8.25 16.50
C LYS A 284 -2.23 -9.71 16.49
N ASP A 285 -3.04 -10.09 17.44
CA ASP A 285 -3.73 -11.39 17.50
C ASP A 285 -2.84 -12.67 17.53
N GLY A 286 -1.55 -12.60 17.55
CA GLY A 286 -0.64 -13.76 17.60
C GLY A 286 0.41 -13.80 16.49
N GLY A 287 0.38 -12.81 15.60
CA GLY A 287 1.39 -12.65 14.54
C GLY A 287 2.80 -12.37 15.09
N SER A 288 3.78 -12.41 14.20
CA SER A 288 5.15 -12.04 14.57
C SER A 288 5.85 -11.22 13.49
N VAL A 289 6.60 -10.19 13.91
CA VAL A 289 7.48 -9.46 13.00
C VAL A 289 8.91 -9.53 13.53
N ARG A 290 9.85 -10.01 12.69
CA ARG A 290 11.23 -10.25 13.11
C ARG A 290 12.24 -9.79 12.08
N ASP A 291 13.38 -9.28 12.55
CA ASP A 291 14.53 -8.96 11.73
C ASP A 291 14.19 -8.00 10.58
N VAL A 292 13.64 -6.84 10.94
CA VAL A 292 13.28 -5.78 10.00
C VAL A 292 14.14 -4.54 10.23
N SER A 293 14.68 -3.95 9.17
CA SER A 293 15.51 -2.76 9.26
C SER A 293 15.05 -1.63 8.34
N PHE A 294 15.18 -0.40 8.84
CA PHE A 294 14.88 0.83 8.15
C PHE A 294 16.15 1.71 8.18
N GLU A 295 16.69 2.03 7.02
CA GLU A 295 17.97 2.71 6.89
C GLU A 295 17.87 3.92 5.96
N ARG A 296 18.39 5.06 6.36
CA ARG A 296 18.40 6.28 5.55
C ARG A 296 17.01 6.69 5.02
N VAL A 297 16.00 6.55 5.89
CA VAL A 297 14.65 7.04 5.62
C VAL A 297 14.60 8.52 5.97
N ARG A 298 14.10 9.34 5.06
CA ARG A 298 13.86 10.77 5.26
C ARG A 298 12.38 11.02 5.20
N ALA A 299 11.76 11.38 6.33
CA ALA A 299 10.32 11.42 6.44
C ALA A 299 9.78 12.73 7.03
N GLU A 300 8.72 13.21 6.41
CA GLU A 300 7.79 14.18 6.98
C GLU A 300 6.47 13.45 7.28
N THR A 301 6.06 13.46 8.56
CA THR A 301 4.76 12.90 8.96
C THR A 301 3.83 13.98 9.48
N LYS A 302 2.55 13.86 9.14
CA LYS A 302 1.54 14.85 9.42
C LYS A 302 0.17 14.23 9.65
N ILE A 303 -0.55 14.71 10.65
CA ILE A 303 -1.94 14.31 10.89
C ILE A 303 -2.82 14.84 9.76
N HIS A 304 -3.62 13.95 9.19
CA HIS A 304 -4.65 14.29 8.21
C HIS A 304 -6.04 14.23 8.83
N ALA A 305 -6.93 15.11 8.38
CA ALA A 305 -8.32 15.13 8.83
C ALA A 305 -9.07 13.87 8.37
N GLY A 306 -10.03 13.42 9.16
CA GLY A 306 -10.84 12.23 8.87
C GLY A 306 -10.31 10.96 9.51
N GLY A 307 -10.83 9.82 9.08
CA GLY A 307 -10.62 8.53 9.72
C GLY A 307 -9.39 7.75 9.25
N TRP A 308 -8.27 8.40 9.03
CA TRP A 308 -7.04 7.76 8.57
C TRP A 308 -6.23 7.12 9.71
N TRP A 309 -5.41 6.13 9.35
CA TRP A 309 -4.49 5.49 10.28
C TRP A 309 -3.27 6.37 10.54
N GLY A 310 -2.95 6.56 11.81
CA GLY A 310 -1.79 7.31 12.22
C GLY A 310 -2.12 8.68 12.79
N LYS A 311 -1.13 9.27 13.44
CA LYS A 311 -1.24 10.55 14.14
C LYS A 311 0.02 11.40 13.96
N GLY A 312 0.63 11.35 12.80
CA GLY A 312 1.86 12.10 12.53
C GLY A 312 3.10 11.52 13.20
N GLU A 313 3.10 10.24 13.58
CA GLU A 313 4.25 9.56 14.18
C GLU A 313 5.30 9.17 13.11
N PRO A 314 6.59 9.29 13.38
CA PRO A 314 7.64 8.81 12.50
C PRO A 314 7.63 7.28 12.39
N PHE A 315 7.33 6.58 13.47
CA PHE A 315 7.17 5.14 13.49
C PHE A 315 6.28 4.67 14.66
N VAL A 316 5.67 3.50 14.46
CA VAL A 316 5.00 2.73 15.51
C VAL A 316 5.48 1.29 15.43
N VAL A 317 6.05 0.78 16.51
CA VAL A 317 6.42 -0.64 16.73
C VAL A 317 5.55 -1.14 17.86
N CYS A 318 4.50 -1.91 17.57
CA CYS A 318 3.47 -2.18 18.57
C CYS A 318 2.95 -3.63 18.52
N ALA A 319 3.03 -4.29 19.68
CA ALA A 319 2.35 -5.53 20.01
C ALA A 319 1.68 -5.44 21.40
N ALA A 320 1.26 -4.23 21.80
CA ALA A 320 0.56 -4.02 23.06
C ALA A 320 -0.81 -4.73 23.05
N GLU A 321 -1.21 -5.29 24.22
CA GLU A 321 -2.45 -6.05 24.39
C GLU A 321 -2.66 -7.18 23.37
N SER A 322 -1.56 -7.75 22.86
CA SER A 322 -1.53 -8.79 21.85
C SER A 322 -0.74 -10.00 22.35
N THR A 323 -1.04 -11.18 21.82
CA THR A 323 -0.21 -12.38 21.99
C THR A 323 0.91 -12.47 20.96
N GLY A 324 0.92 -11.56 19.98
CA GLY A 324 1.95 -11.47 18.96
C GLY A 324 3.29 -10.97 19.50
N GLU A 325 4.34 -11.14 18.72
CA GLU A 325 5.71 -10.79 19.07
C GLU A 325 6.39 -9.91 18.03
N ILE A 326 7.18 -8.94 18.46
CA ILE A 326 8.08 -8.17 17.60
C ILE A 326 9.49 -8.26 18.15
N SER A 327 10.48 -8.56 17.29
CA SER A 327 11.88 -8.59 17.70
C SER A 327 12.85 -8.25 16.56
N GLY A 328 14.03 -7.70 16.91
CA GLY A 328 15.06 -7.40 15.91
C GLY A 328 14.68 -6.26 14.97
N VAL A 329 14.02 -5.21 15.47
CA VAL A 329 13.70 -4.01 14.69
C VAL A 329 14.84 -3.02 14.78
N ALA A 330 15.34 -2.55 13.65
CA ALA A 330 16.39 -1.56 13.59
C ALA A 330 15.97 -0.35 12.72
N ILE A 331 16.07 0.86 13.29
CA ILE A 331 15.83 2.13 12.60
C ILE A 331 17.16 2.91 12.70
N ARG A 332 17.84 3.11 11.55
CA ARG A 332 19.19 3.68 11.55
C ARG A 332 19.35 4.78 10.52
N ASP A 333 20.14 5.79 10.87
CA ASP A 333 20.51 6.89 9.98
C ASP A 333 19.28 7.55 9.32
N CYS A 334 18.20 7.73 10.09
CA CYS A 334 16.94 8.30 9.61
C CYS A 334 16.76 9.74 10.10
N ASP A 335 16.06 10.57 9.31
CA ASP A 335 15.66 11.90 9.70
C ASP A 335 14.14 12.05 9.64
N PHE A 336 13.57 12.51 10.75
CA PHE A 336 12.13 12.63 10.91
C PHE A 336 11.73 14.07 11.26
N LEU A 337 10.88 14.66 10.42
CA LEU A 337 10.06 15.81 10.75
C LEU A 337 8.65 15.28 11.03
N CYS A 338 8.14 15.40 12.24
CA CYS A 338 6.93 14.73 12.66
C CYS A 338 6.08 15.59 13.61
N GLU A 339 4.80 15.29 13.70
CA GLU A 339 3.87 15.99 14.60
C GLU A 339 3.73 15.30 15.95
N ASN A 340 4.12 14.02 16.05
CA ASN A 340 4.13 13.23 17.28
C ASN A 340 5.41 12.40 17.40
N PRO A 341 5.78 11.97 18.61
CA PRO A 341 6.93 11.10 18.84
C PRO A 341 6.74 9.70 18.22
N GLY A 342 7.85 8.99 18.04
CA GLY A 342 7.85 7.56 17.73
C GLY A 342 7.29 6.74 18.89
N VAL A 343 6.75 5.56 18.59
CA VAL A 343 6.14 4.67 19.59
C VAL A 343 6.77 3.29 19.53
N VAL A 344 7.17 2.77 20.69
CA VAL A 344 7.53 1.36 20.91
C VAL A 344 6.68 0.83 22.05
N ALA A 345 5.69 -0.01 21.75
CA ALA A 345 4.74 -0.48 22.75
C ALA A 345 4.57 -1.99 22.73
N GLY A 346 4.72 -2.61 23.89
CA GLY A 346 4.52 -4.02 24.10
C GLY A 346 3.74 -4.33 25.38
N THR A 347 3.53 -5.61 25.62
CA THR A 347 2.98 -6.17 26.86
C THR A 347 3.85 -7.34 27.29
N ASN A 348 4.35 -7.31 28.53
CA ASN A 348 5.20 -8.37 29.10
C ASN A 348 6.44 -8.73 28.26
N GLY A 349 7.06 -7.73 27.59
CA GLY A 349 8.28 -7.91 26.82
C GLY A 349 8.10 -8.60 25.46
N ASN A 350 6.88 -8.68 24.94
CA ASN A 350 6.62 -9.24 23.60
C ASN A 350 7.13 -8.35 22.44
N VAL A 351 7.54 -7.12 22.74
CA VAL A 351 8.35 -6.26 21.87
C VAL A 351 9.75 -6.18 22.44
N ARG A 352 10.76 -6.63 21.70
CA ARG A 352 12.15 -6.69 22.19
C ARG A 352 13.19 -6.46 21.10
N ASP A 353 14.40 -6.11 21.49
CA ASP A 353 15.53 -5.88 20.60
C ASP A 353 15.23 -4.80 19.53
N VAL A 354 14.68 -3.67 19.96
CA VAL A 354 14.44 -2.51 19.11
C VAL A 354 15.61 -1.55 19.22
N ARG A 355 16.24 -1.19 18.10
CA ARG A 355 17.37 -0.26 18.03
C ARG A 355 17.00 0.93 17.17
N ILE A 356 17.11 2.11 17.75
CA ILE A 356 16.92 3.39 17.08
C ILE A 356 18.25 4.14 17.21
N GLU A 357 19.01 4.14 16.13
CA GLU A 357 20.42 4.55 16.15
C GLU A 357 20.72 5.61 15.07
N ASP A 358 21.42 6.65 15.47
CA ASP A 358 21.85 7.75 14.59
C ASP A 358 20.68 8.43 13.84
N CYS A 359 19.51 8.49 14.49
CA CYS A 359 18.32 9.13 13.97
C CYS A 359 18.20 10.57 14.50
N SER A 360 17.66 11.47 13.69
CA SER A 360 17.29 12.81 14.12
C SER A 360 15.79 13.01 14.12
N PHE A 361 15.29 13.74 15.12
CA PHE A 361 13.88 14.05 15.27
C PHE A 361 13.67 15.55 15.38
N ARG A 362 12.73 16.07 14.60
CA ARG A 362 12.18 17.40 14.78
C ARG A 362 10.67 17.27 14.91
N ILE A 363 10.17 17.47 16.14
CA ILE A 363 8.74 17.41 16.42
C ILE A 363 8.18 18.83 16.28
N GLU A 364 7.27 19.01 15.34
CA GLU A 364 6.52 20.23 15.14
C GLU A 364 5.04 19.91 15.33
N PRO A 365 4.49 20.12 16.54
CA PRO A 365 3.09 19.80 16.80
C PRO A 365 2.17 20.50 15.82
N GLY A 366 1.37 19.72 15.11
CA GLY A 366 0.39 20.24 14.17
C GLY A 366 -0.77 20.93 14.85
N ILE A 367 -1.62 21.59 14.08
CA ILE A 367 -2.85 22.19 14.58
C ILE A 367 -3.78 21.05 14.98
N THR A 368 -4.13 21.00 16.27
CA THR A 368 -5.17 20.11 16.77
C THR A 368 -6.51 20.57 16.24
N HIS A 369 -7.00 19.91 15.20
CA HIS A 369 -8.32 20.22 14.65
C HIS A 369 -9.36 19.28 15.27
N PRO A 370 -10.57 19.72 15.64
CA PRO A 370 -11.61 18.86 16.20
C PRO A 370 -12.01 17.69 15.26
N TYR A 371 -11.69 17.79 13.98
CA TYR A 371 -11.92 16.75 12.96
C TYR A 371 -10.85 15.66 12.91
N PHE A 372 -9.79 15.78 13.68
CA PHE A 372 -8.75 14.77 13.87
C PHE A 372 -9.09 13.75 14.96
N VAL A 373 -10.36 13.64 15.31
CA VAL A 373 -10.82 12.62 16.26
C VAL A 373 -10.63 11.27 15.60
N GLY A 374 -9.43 10.72 15.77
CA GLY A 374 -9.04 9.45 15.21
C GLY A 374 -9.97 8.32 15.62
N LYS A 375 -11.00 8.09 14.83
CA LYS A 375 -11.87 6.92 14.95
C LYS A 375 -11.28 5.67 14.35
N MET A 376 -10.13 5.79 13.65
CA MET A 376 -9.62 4.67 12.88
C MET A 376 -8.15 4.35 13.14
N ASP A 377 -7.66 4.56 14.32
CA ASP A 377 -6.66 3.63 14.78
C ASP A 377 -7.39 2.31 15.06
N LEU A 378 -7.46 1.44 14.09
CA LEU A 378 -8.00 0.08 14.23
C LEU A 378 -7.13 -0.78 15.16
N GLN A 379 -6.11 -0.17 15.74
CA GLN A 379 -5.29 -0.70 16.80
C GLN A 379 -5.77 -0.03 18.13
N PRO A 380 -6.77 -0.58 18.81
CA PRO A 380 -7.24 -0.01 20.08
C PRO A 380 -6.13 0.06 21.12
N ASN A 381 -5.06 -0.65 20.90
CA ASN A 381 -3.90 -0.85 21.76
C ASN A 381 -2.76 0.13 21.50
N VAL A 382 -2.75 0.85 20.38
CA VAL A 382 -1.81 1.95 20.26
C VAL A 382 -2.29 3.03 21.20
N PRO A 383 -1.48 3.38 22.22
CA PRO A 383 -1.87 4.41 23.18
C PRO A 383 -2.34 5.63 22.42
N GLN A 384 -3.45 6.23 22.85
CA GLN A 384 -3.96 7.43 22.19
C GLN A 384 -2.93 8.53 22.36
N LEU A 385 -2.09 8.68 21.35
CA LEU A 385 -1.13 9.77 21.26
C LEU A 385 -1.93 11.06 21.14
N ARG A 386 -1.96 11.82 22.22
CA ARG A 386 -2.54 13.17 22.20
C ARG A 386 -1.45 14.10 21.75
N PRO A 387 -1.73 15.10 20.89
CA PRO A 387 -0.79 16.16 20.65
C PRO A 387 -0.46 16.82 22.00
N ALA A 388 0.79 16.74 22.43
CA ALA A 388 1.38 17.29 23.66
C ALA A 388 0.53 17.24 24.97
N PRO A 389 1.00 16.93 26.13
CA PRO A 389 2.19 17.51 26.79
C PRO A 389 3.33 16.52 27.00
N TRP A 390 3.26 15.36 26.48
CA TRP A 390 4.28 14.35 26.67
C TRP A 390 5.44 14.44 25.65
N CYS A 391 5.31 15.28 24.65
CA CYS A 391 6.40 15.62 23.72
C CYS A 391 7.43 16.60 24.28
N ALA A 392 7.34 17.08 25.50
CA ALA A 392 8.29 18.01 26.06
C ALA A 392 9.56 17.27 26.51
N GLY A 393 10.29 16.70 25.55
CA GLY A 393 11.61 16.14 25.79
C GLY A 393 11.86 14.75 25.21
N ASP A 394 10.83 13.92 24.99
CA ASP A 394 11.00 12.55 24.51
C ASP A 394 10.54 12.42 23.04
N HIS A 395 11.48 12.12 22.16
CA HIS A 395 11.19 11.87 20.74
C HIS A 395 10.65 10.47 20.48
N VAL A 396 10.78 9.57 21.44
CA VAL A 396 10.31 8.20 21.38
C VAL A 396 9.66 7.81 22.69
N TRP A 397 8.43 7.35 22.63
CA TRP A 397 7.72 6.81 23.79
C TRP A 397 7.86 5.29 23.81
N VAL A 398 8.25 4.74 24.97
CA VAL A 398 8.48 3.31 25.18
C VAL A 398 7.62 2.81 26.33
N SER A 399 6.87 1.73 26.12
CA SER A 399 6.07 1.09 27.18
C SER A 399 6.00 -0.42 26.98
N GLY A 400 6.21 -1.21 28.05
CA GLY A 400 6.04 -2.66 28.06
C GLY A 400 6.94 -3.43 27.09
N ALA A 401 7.97 -2.80 26.54
CA ALA A 401 8.96 -3.38 25.65
C ALA A 401 10.29 -3.63 26.40
N GLU A 402 11.10 -4.55 25.88
CA GLU A 402 12.40 -4.90 26.46
C GLU A 402 13.55 -4.67 25.49
N ARG A 403 14.73 -4.33 26.02
CA ARG A 403 15.96 -4.11 25.26
C ARG A 403 15.78 -3.12 24.11
N VAL A 404 15.21 -1.96 24.43
CA VAL A 404 15.09 -0.83 23.51
C VAL A 404 16.33 0.06 23.68
N ALA A 405 17.10 0.20 22.59
CA ALA A 405 18.29 1.07 22.56
C ALA A 405 18.01 2.32 21.73
N LEU A 406 18.28 3.47 22.33
CA LEU A 406 18.05 4.78 21.72
C LEU A 406 19.37 5.55 21.66
N ARG A 407 19.78 5.94 20.45
CA ARG A 407 20.89 6.86 20.23
C ARG A 407 20.52 7.86 19.13
N GLU A 408 20.22 9.07 19.56
CA GLU A 408 19.84 10.15 18.67
C GLU A 408 21.04 10.96 18.19
N ARG A 409 20.93 11.56 17.03
CA ARG A 409 21.81 12.62 16.57
C ARG A 409 21.06 13.95 16.50
N PRO A 410 21.74 15.10 16.60
CA PRO A 410 21.08 16.37 16.37
C PRO A 410 20.39 16.41 15.00
N PRO A 411 19.24 17.11 14.88
CA PRO A 411 18.61 17.33 13.59
C PRO A 411 19.60 17.93 12.59
N ALA A 412 19.52 17.52 11.34
CA ALA A 412 20.24 18.20 10.28
C ALA A 412 19.71 19.65 10.18
N VAL A 413 20.62 20.62 10.24
CA VAL A 413 20.31 22.07 10.19
C VAL A 413 19.84 22.46 8.79
#